data_0001717d557747f1454ce8cc71240a3a
#
_entry.id   0001717d557747f1454ce8cc71240a3a
#
_cell.length_a   1.000
_cell.length_b   1.000
_cell.length_c   1.000
_cell.angle_alpha   90.00
_cell.angle_beta   90.00
_cell.angle_gamma   90.00
#
_symmetry.space_group_name_H-M   'P 1'
#
loop_
_entity.id
_entity.type
_entity.pdbx_description
1 polymer ?
#
loop_
_entity_poly.entity_id
_entity_poly.type
_entity_poly.pdbx_seq_one_letter_code
_entity_poly.pdbx_strand_id
1 'polypeptide(L)'
;MPKSITIIGAGVAGLMCAQRLVESGLSVSIFDKSRGVGGRLASRRIENGVFNHGASEMADFRTNTDLPQFAKKILEKAVSENILIPNGSTLTAYASMKTFTDHISRGIKIEKEAEIVSIKNQSPGIELLLKDTSAIQLNENILIFAIPQPQVLNLLQNKFSAISDLIKPAKMYASISGLFAFDQSISRNSPNSENENIIAHHENSRIGQDLLLDCWTVHSKKTYGQHWIDLDKDEIKDLLLNNLKEHDLENFTKPVYSAGH
;
A
#
# COMPACT_ATOMS: atom_id res chain seq x y z
N MET A 1 -25.76 -19.66 -12.23
CA MET A 1 -25.07 -18.41 -12.62
C MET A 1 -23.69 -18.42 -11.97
N PRO A 2 -22.63 -17.93 -12.59
CA PRO A 2 -21.35 -17.84 -11.93
C PRO A 2 -21.50 -16.96 -10.67
N LYS A 3 -21.01 -17.45 -9.53
CA LYS A 3 -21.04 -16.69 -8.27
C LYS A 3 -20.23 -15.42 -8.46
N SER A 4 -20.82 -14.29 -8.19
CA SER A 4 -20.13 -13.01 -8.14
C SER A 4 -19.34 -12.90 -6.84
N ILE A 5 -18.10 -12.43 -6.91
CA ILE A 5 -17.21 -12.26 -5.76
C ILE A 5 -16.94 -10.79 -5.56
N THR A 6 -17.13 -10.32 -4.35
CA THR A 6 -16.80 -8.95 -3.95
C THR A 6 -15.59 -8.94 -3.05
N ILE A 7 -14.61 -8.10 -3.36
CA ILE A 7 -13.39 -7.90 -2.57
C ILE A 7 -13.40 -6.48 -2.02
N ILE A 8 -13.13 -6.31 -0.73
CA ILE A 8 -12.90 -5.01 -0.11
C ILE A 8 -11.39 -4.81 0.02
N GLY A 9 -10.86 -3.81 -0.68
CA GLY A 9 -9.46 -3.43 -0.70
C GLY A 9 -8.72 -3.78 -2.00
N ALA A 10 -8.25 -2.75 -2.71
CA ALA A 10 -7.42 -2.85 -3.92
C ALA A 10 -5.91 -2.75 -3.62
N GLY A 11 -5.48 -3.24 -2.47
CA GLY A 11 -4.06 -3.49 -2.19
C GLY A 11 -3.55 -4.72 -2.95
N VAL A 12 -2.24 -5.01 -2.88
CA VAL A 12 -1.62 -6.14 -3.60
C VAL A 12 -2.35 -7.46 -3.33
N ALA A 13 -2.73 -7.74 -2.08
CA ALA A 13 -3.44 -8.97 -1.73
C ALA A 13 -4.79 -9.08 -2.44
N GLY A 14 -5.58 -7.99 -2.45
CA GLY A 14 -6.88 -7.97 -3.14
C GLY A 14 -6.74 -8.07 -4.65
N LEU A 15 -5.76 -7.38 -5.24
CA LEU A 15 -5.49 -7.43 -6.68
C LEU A 15 -5.02 -8.82 -7.13
N MET A 16 -4.08 -9.44 -6.42
CA MET A 16 -3.61 -10.80 -6.75
C MET A 16 -4.73 -11.84 -6.56
N CYS A 17 -5.54 -11.71 -5.50
CA CYS A 17 -6.72 -12.55 -5.30
C CYS A 17 -7.70 -12.42 -6.47
N ALA A 18 -8.01 -11.19 -6.88
CA ALA A 18 -8.90 -10.92 -8.01
C ALA A 18 -8.36 -11.51 -9.33
N GLN A 19 -7.07 -11.33 -9.63
CA GLN A 19 -6.43 -11.93 -10.80
C GLN A 19 -6.64 -13.45 -10.84
N ARG A 20 -6.38 -14.12 -9.71
CA ARG A 20 -6.55 -15.58 -9.62
C ARG A 20 -7.99 -16.01 -9.85
N LEU A 21 -8.94 -15.27 -9.31
CA LEU A 21 -10.38 -15.58 -9.44
C LEU A 21 -10.88 -15.33 -10.88
N VAL A 22 -10.45 -14.22 -11.50
CA VAL A 22 -10.77 -13.91 -12.91
C VAL A 22 -10.18 -14.95 -13.85
N GLU A 23 -8.94 -15.39 -13.64
CA GLU A 23 -8.32 -16.50 -14.39
C GLU A 23 -9.11 -17.81 -14.27
N SER A 24 -9.81 -18.00 -13.16
CA SER A 24 -10.69 -19.15 -12.93
C SER A 24 -12.12 -18.97 -13.51
N GLY A 25 -12.36 -17.91 -14.27
CA GLY A 25 -13.64 -17.62 -14.93
C GLY A 25 -14.72 -17.05 -14.01
N LEU A 26 -14.32 -16.55 -12.82
CA LEU A 26 -15.25 -15.97 -11.85
C LEU A 26 -15.44 -14.48 -12.08
N SER A 27 -16.63 -13.96 -11.83
CA SER A 27 -16.92 -12.53 -11.86
C SER A 27 -16.47 -11.88 -10.55
N VAL A 28 -15.59 -10.88 -10.62
CA VAL A 28 -15.01 -10.21 -9.45
C VAL A 28 -15.20 -8.70 -9.55
N SER A 29 -15.57 -8.08 -8.43
CA SER A 29 -15.55 -6.62 -8.26
C SER A 29 -14.79 -6.27 -7.00
N ILE A 30 -13.94 -5.24 -7.06
CA ILE A 30 -13.20 -4.71 -5.90
C ILE A 30 -13.78 -3.35 -5.55
N PHE A 31 -13.96 -3.09 -4.26
CA PHE A 31 -14.27 -1.76 -3.70
C PHE A 31 -13.07 -1.26 -2.90
N ASP A 32 -12.60 -0.05 -3.19
CA ASP A 32 -11.51 0.58 -2.44
C ASP A 32 -11.84 2.03 -2.12
N LYS A 33 -11.50 2.47 -0.90
CA LYS A 33 -11.72 3.84 -0.44
C LYS A 33 -10.82 4.88 -1.10
N SER A 34 -9.72 4.44 -1.72
CA SER A 34 -8.69 5.31 -2.26
C SER A 34 -8.98 5.69 -3.72
N ARG A 35 -8.42 6.81 -4.19
CA ARG A 35 -8.44 7.23 -5.58
C ARG A 35 -7.59 6.35 -6.51
N GLY A 36 -6.66 5.59 -5.95
CA GLY A 36 -5.74 4.72 -6.68
C GLY A 36 -5.67 3.33 -6.09
N VAL A 37 -5.15 2.39 -6.87
CA VAL A 37 -4.87 1.03 -6.40
C VAL A 37 -3.48 0.95 -5.76
N GLY A 38 -3.21 -0.16 -5.04
CA GLY A 38 -1.88 -0.48 -4.51
C GLY A 38 -1.81 -0.55 -2.98
N GLY A 39 -2.67 0.18 -2.27
CA GLY A 39 -2.66 0.18 -0.81
C GLY A 39 -1.27 0.56 -0.27
N ARG A 40 -0.61 -0.37 0.44
CA ARG A 40 0.74 -0.17 1.00
C ARG A 40 1.90 -0.21 -0.02
N LEU A 41 1.64 -0.36 -1.30
CA LEU A 41 2.58 -0.10 -2.41
C LEU A 41 2.23 1.18 -3.18
N ALA A 42 1.37 2.03 -2.62
CA ALA A 42 1.01 3.29 -3.25
C ALA A 42 2.20 4.25 -3.32
N SER A 43 2.25 5.02 -4.40
CA SER A 43 3.24 6.06 -4.62
C SER A 43 2.55 7.40 -4.80
N ARG A 44 3.21 8.48 -4.42
CA ARG A 44 2.75 9.85 -4.61
C ARG A 44 3.63 10.57 -5.61
N ARG A 45 3.00 11.18 -6.60
CA ARG A 45 3.68 12.07 -7.55
C ARG A 45 3.40 13.52 -7.19
N ILE A 46 4.43 14.33 -7.32
CA ILE A 46 4.37 15.78 -7.33
C ILE A 46 4.98 16.28 -8.64
N GLU A 47 4.92 17.57 -8.91
CA GLU A 47 5.70 18.15 -9.99
C GLU A 47 7.19 17.91 -9.73
N ASN A 48 7.88 17.30 -10.70
CA ASN A 48 9.31 16.99 -10.65
C ASN A 48 9.76 16.02 -9.52
N GLY A 49 8.83 15.26 -8.90
CA GLY A 49 9.16 14.33 -7.83
C GLY A 49 8.22 13.13 -7.73
N VAL A 50 8.73 12.01 -7.21
CA VAL A 50 7.96 10.78 -6.93
C VAL A 50 8.41 10.19 -5.61
N PHE A 51 7.45 9.71 -4.80
CA PHE A 51 7.70 9.06 -3.52
C PHE A 51 6.98 7.72 -3.45
N ASN A 52 7.64 6.68 -2.96
CA ASN A 52 7.01 5.43 -2.56
C ASN A 52 6.65 5.50 -1.07
N HIS A 53 5.54 6.17 -0.74
CA HIS A 53 5.15 6.40 0.66
C HIS A 53 4.64 5.14 1.40
N GLY A 54 4.50 4.05 0.69
CA GLY A 54 4.37 2.72 1.25
C GLY A 54 5.70 1.96 1.14
N ALA A 55 5.66 0.66 0.85
CA ALA A 55 6.87 -0.10 0.60
C ALA A 55 7.51 0.34 -0.71
N SER A 56 8.78 0.62 -0.66
CA SER A 56 9.60 1.05 -1.80
C SER A 56 10.13 -0.11 -2.63
N GLU A 57 10.14 -1.29 -2.05
CA GLU A 57 10.55 -2.56 -2.64
C GLU A 57 9.85 -3.71 -1.93
N MET A 58 9.92 -4.91 -2.47
CA MET A 58 9.44 -6.13 -1.84
C MET A 58 10.53 -7.21 -1.90
N ALA A 59 10.51 -8.16 -0.98
CA ALA A 59 11.39 -9.33 -1.09
C ALA A 59 11.13 -10.09 -2.40
N ASP A 60 12.18 -10.65 -2.98
CA ASP A 60 12.03 -11.50 -4.17
C ASP A 60 11.45 -12.87 -3.79
N PHE A 61 10.13 -12.94 -3.77
CA PHE A 61 9.41 -14.16 -3.42
C PHE A 61 9.37 -15.23 -4.51
N ARG A 62 9.97 -15.00 -5.69
CA ARG A 62 9.97 -15.99 -6.78
C ARG A 62 10.70 -17.27 -6.38
N THR A 63 11.68 -17.14 -5.50
CA THR A 63 12.45 -18.28 -4.94
C THR A 63 11.80 -18.88 -3.69
N ASN A 64 10.77 -18.24 -3.10
CA ASN A 64 10.11 -18.76 -1.91
C ASN A 64 9.25 -19.97 -2.24
N THR A 65 9.54 -21.11 -1.60
CA THR A 65 8.81 -22.38 -1.81
C THR A 65 7.36 -22.32 -1.35
N ASP A 66 7.06 -21.50 -0.36
CA ASP A 66 5.72 -21.40 0.25
C ASP A 66 4.78 -20.47 -0.54
N LEU A 67 5.33 -19.67 -1.48
CA LEU A 67 4.48 -18.82 -2.31
C LEU A 67 3.68 -19.68 -3.32
N PRO A 68 2.35 -19.51 -3.39
CA PRO A 68 1.52 -20.24 -4.37
C PRO A 68 1.98 -20.03 -5.82
N GLN A 69 1.92 -21.06 -6.63
CA GLN A 69 2.41 -21.04 -8.02
C GLN A 69 1.80 -19.92 -8.88
N PHE A 70 0.52 -19.59 -8.67
CA PHE A 70 -0.09 -18.48 -9.41
C PHE A 70 0.55 -17.13 -9.06
N ALA A 71 0.92 -16.91 -7.79
CA ALA A 71 1.57 -15.68 -7.34
C ALA A 71 2.99 -15.57 -7.93
N LYS A 72 3.73 -16.69 -7.97
CA LYS A 72 5.04 -16.74 -8.66
C LYS A 72 4.91 -16.34 -10.12
N LYS A 73 3.96 -16.90 -10.85
CA LYS A 73 3.71 -16.56 -12.26
C LYS A 73 3.43 -15.08 -12.48
N ILE A 74 2.66 -14.44 -11.59
CA ILE A 74 2.40 -13.00 -11.68
C ILE A 74 3.71 -12.21 -11.52
N LEU A 75 4.55 -12.56 -10.53
CA LEU A 75 5.83 -11.90 -10.31
C LEU A 75 6.82 -12.14 -11.44
N GLU A 76 6.93 -13.39 -11.92
CA GLU A 76 7.77 -13.77 -13.07
C GLU A 76 7.37 -12.99 -14.33
N LYS A 77 6.07 -12.89 -14.59
CA LYS A 77 5.54 -12.09 -15.71
C LYS A 77 5.88 -10.61 -15.54
N ALA A 78 5.68 -10.05 -14.36
CA ALA A 78 6.02 -8.65 -14.10
C ALA A 78 7.53 -8.37 -14.29
N VAL A 79 8.39 -9.32 -13.93
CA VAL A 79 9.84 -9.22 -14.18
C VAL A 79 10.15 -9.36 -15.68
N SER A 80 9.56 -10.31 -16.38
CA SER A 80 9.80 -10.50 -17.83
C SER A 80 9.34 -9.30 -18.67
N GLU A 81 8.35 -8.55 -18.19
CA GLU A 81 7.84 -7.33 -18.82
C GLU A 81 8.55 -6.04 -18.31
N ASN A 82 9.62 -6.17 -17.51
CA ASN A 82 10.34 -5.05 -16.89
C ASN A 82 9.47 -4.13 -16.03
N ILE A 83 8.35 -4.63 -15.49
CA ILE A 83 7.52 -3.93 -14.52
C ILE A 83 8.17 -4.00 -13.13
N LEU A 84 8.67 -5.19 -12.77
CA LEU A 84 9.51 -5.40 -11.60
C LEU A 84 10.94 -5.69 -12.03
N ILE A 85 11.89 -5.15 -11.30
CA ILE A 85 13.32 -5.27 -11.56
C ILE A 85 13.97 -5.91 -10.34
N PRO A 86 14.68 -7.04 -10.52
CA PRO A 86 15.46 -7.65 -9.45
C PRO A 86 16.58 -6.71 -8.97
N ASN A 87 16.70 -6.58 -7.65
CA ASN A 87 17.75 -5.82 -6.97
C ASN A 87 18.26 -6.62 -5.77
N GLY A 88 19.27 -7.46 -6.00
CA GLY A 88 19.75 -8.41 -5.00
C GLY A 88 18.65 -9.40 -4.59
N SER A 89 18.29 -9.39 -3.31
CA SER A 89 17.23 -10.23 -2.73
C SER A 89 15.84 -9.58 -2.78
N THR A 90 15.70 -8.43 -3.43
CA THR A 90 14.45 -7.68 -3.51
C THR A 90 14.00 -7.47 -4.95
N LEU A 91 12.75 -7.06 -5.11
CA LEU A 91 12.16 -6.55 -6.35
C LEU A 91 11.76 -5.11 -6.15
N THR A 92 12.20 -4.23 -7.04
CA THR A 92 11.71 -2.86 -7.14
C THR A 92 10.93 -2.69 -8.43
N ALA A 93 10.09 -1.66 -8.54
CA ALA A 93 9.40 -1.38 -9.77
C ALA A 93 10.05 -0.21 -10.51
N TYR A 94 9.99 -0.25 -11.84
CA TYR A 94 10.43 0.86 -12.68
C TYR A 94 9.66 2.14 -12.31
N ALA A 95 10.38 3.20 -12.05
CA ALA A 95 9.89 4.50 -11.59
C ALA A 95 9.18 4.48 -10.22
N SER A 96 8.26 3.57 -9.93
CA SER A 96 7.59 3.48 -8.62
C SER A 96 6.85 2.15 -8.44
N MET A 97 6.65 1.72 -7.20
CA MET A 97 5.89 0.49 -6.88
C MET A 97 4.45 0.52 -7.37
N LYS A 98 3.90 1.70 -7.61
CA LYS A 98 2.58 1.86 -8.23
C LYS A 98 2.53 1.25 -9.65
N THR A 99 3.62 1.25 -10.40
CA THR A 99 3.69 0.63 -11.75
C THR A 99 3.32 -0.85 -11.69
N PHE A 100 3.79 -1.58 -10.69
CA PHE A 100 3.42 -2.97 -10.48
C PHE A 100 1.94 -3.14 -10.13
N THR A 101 1.41 -2.33 -9.21
CA THR A 101 0.01 -2.44 -8.82
C THR A 101 -0.95 -2.04 -9.94
N ASP A 102 -0.60 -1.04 -10.74
CA ASP A 102 -1.34 -0.69 -11.97
C ASP A 102 -1.30 -1.85 -12.98
N HIS A 103 -0.17 -2.52 -13.13
CA HIS A 103 -0.04 -3.69 -14.00
C HIS A 103 -0.97 -4.82 -13.58
N ILE A 104 -0.95 -5.23 -12.31
CA ILE A 104 -1.79 -6.34 -11.82
C ILE A 104 -3.27 -5.97 -11.63
N SER A 105 -3.64 -4.70 -11.75
CA SER A 105 -5.04 -4.26 -11.70
C SER A 105 -5.76 -4.31 -13.06
N ARG A 106 -5.03 -4.54 -14.15
CA ARG A 106 -5.60 -4.54 -15.50
C ARG A 106 -6.64 -5.64 -15.68
N GLY A 107 -7.75 -5.29 -16.27
CA GLY A 107 -8.86 -6.23 -16.53
C GLY A 107 -9.72 -6.56 -15.30
N ILE A 108 -9.46 -5.98 -14.13
CA ILE A 108 -10.27 -6.14 -12.94
C ILE A 108 -11.24 -4.95 -12.80
N LYS A 109 -12.51 -5.26 -12.50
CA LYS A 109 -13.48 -4.21 -12.16
C LYS A 109 -13.19 -3.68 -10.76
N ILE A 110 -12.82 -2.38 -10.66
CA ILE A 110 -12.46 -1.72 -9.40
C ILE A 110 -13.26 -0.43 -9.26
N GLU A 111 -14.10 -0.37 -8.23
CA GLU A 111 -14.81 0.83 -7.80
C GLU A 111 -13.91 1.57 -6.78
N LYS A 112 -13.37 2.70 -7.21
CA LYS A 112 -12.50 3.57 -6.39
C LYS A 112 -13.34 4.60 -5.65
N GLU A 113 -12.75 5.24 -4.61
CA GLU A 113 -13.45 6.21 -3.74
C GLU A 113 -14.73 5.62 -3.13
N ALA A 114 -14.81 4.30 -3.08
CA ALA A 114 -15.94 3.51 -2.58
C ALA A 114 -15.62 2.95 -1.19
N GLU A 115 -15.67 3.82 -0.18
CA GLU A 115 -15.41 3.44 1.21
C GLU A 115 -16.60 2.70 1.81
N ILE A 116 -16.45 1.40 2.04
CA ILE A 116 -17.44 0.60 2.77
C ILE A 116 -17.31 0.92 4.26
N VAL A 117 -18.40 1.38 4.88
CA VAL A 117 -18.43 1.79 6.30
C VAL A 117 -19.26 0.87 7.18
N SER A 118 -20.11 0.03 6.62
CA SER A 118 -20.90 -0.93 7.38
C SER A 118 -21.30 -2.13 6.52
N ILE A 119 -21.50 -3.26 7.21
CA ILE A 119 -21.98 -4.50 6.63
C ILE A 119 -23.18 -4.95 7.45
N LYS A 120 -24.27 -5.32 6.78
CA LYS A 120 -25.49 -5.82 7.40
C LYS A 120 -25.90 -7.14 6.79
N ASN A 121 -26.29 -8.09 7.64
CA ASN A 121 -27.02 -9.26 7.17
C ASN A 121 -28.42 -8.80 6.72
N GLN A 122 -28.77 -9.12 5.49
CA GLN A 122 -30.08 -8.85 4.94
C GLN A 122 -30.51 -10.05 4.11
N SER A 123 -31.69 -10.58 4.40
CA SER A 123 -32.22 -11.73 3.64
C SER A 123 -32.88 -11.24 2.34
N PRO A 124 -32.46 -11.76 1.16
CA PRO A 124 -31.32 -12.66 0.97
C PRO A 124 -29.99 -11.89 0.87
N GLY A 125 -28.91 -12.38 1.56
CA GLY A 125 -27.54 -11.96 1.36
C GLY A 125 -27.00 -10.91 2.34
N ILE A 126 -26.20 -9.98 1.84
CA ILE A 126 -25.45 -8.99 2.63
C ILE A 126 -25.63 -7.61 1.97
N GLU A 127 -25.91 -6.59 2.76
CA GLU A 127 -25.87 -5.19 2.35
C GLU A 127 -24.55 -4.55 2.76
N LEU A 128 -23.86 -3.92 1.81
CA LEU A 128 -22.70 -3.06 2.05
C LEU A 128 -23.16 -1.59 2.00
N LEU A 129 -22.92 -0.83 3.06
CA LEU A 129 -23.19 0.59 3.10
C LEU A 129 -21.89 1.35 2.80
N LEU A 130 -21.94 2.27 1.84
CA LEU A 130 -20.84 3.16 1.50
C LEU A 130 -20.91 4.46 2.32
N LYS A 131 -19.79 5.17 2.38
CA LYS A 131 -19.67 6.44 3.11
C LYS A 131 -20.58 7.54 2.55
N ASP A 132 -20.85 7.52 1.26
CA ASP A 132 -21.80 8.43 0.57
C ASP A 132 -23.27 8.08 0.82
N THR A 133 -23.55 7.14 1.73
CA THR A 133 -24.87 6.61 2.07
C THR A 133 -25.52 5.70 1.02
N SER A 134 -24.88 5.45 -0.11
CA SER A 134 -25.35 4.45 -1.06
C SER A 134 -25.16 3.03 -0.52
N ALA A 135 -26.01 2.10 -0.98
CA ALA A 135 -25.98 0.71 -0.55
C ALA A 135 -25.86 -0.25 -1.72
N ILE A 136 -25.10 -1.32 -1.50
CA ILE A 136 -24.89 -2.38 -2.49
C ILE A 136 -25.44 -3.67 -1.90
N GLN A 137 -26.44 -4.27 -2.57
CA GLN A 137 -26.99 -5.55 -2.19
C GLN A 137 -26.19 -6.69 -2.84
N LEU A 138 -25.64 -7.57 -2.02
CA LEU A 138 -24.94 -8.77 -2.44
C LEU A 138 -25.82 -10.01 -2.18
N ASN A 139 -26.41 -10.54 -3.25
CA ASN A 139 -27.24 -11.75 -3.18
C ASN A 139 -26.38 -12.97 -3.55
N GLU A 140 -26.29 -13.96 -2.67
CA GLU A 140 -25.56 -15.23 -2.87
C GLU A 140 -24.06 -15.05 -3.25
N ASN A 141 -23.42 -13.98 -2.77
CA ASN A 141 -22.06 -13.62 -3.11
C ASN A 141 -21.07 -14.06 -2.02
N ILE A 142 -19.81 -14.18 -2.44
CA ILE A 142 -18.67 -14.31 -1.54
C ILE A 142 -18.09 -12.93 -1.30
N LEU A 143 -17.90 -12.57 -0.03
CA LEU A 143 -17.23 -11.33 0.38
C LEU A 143 -15.84 -11.65 0.92
N ILE A 144 -14.81 -11.00 0.35
CA ILE A 144 -13.42 -11.18 0.74
C ILE A 144 -12.88 -9.86 1.29
N PHE A 145 -12.28 -9.90 2.46
CA PHE A 145 -11.61 -8.75 3.07
C PHE A 145 -10.11 -8.80 2.73
N ALA A 146 -9.63 -7.81 1.98
CA ALA A 146 -8.23 -7.60 1.64
C ALA A 146 -7.69 -6.28 2.22
N ILE A 147 -8.23 -5.89 3.36
CA ILE A 147 -7.87 -4.69 4.13
C ILE A 147 -7.27 -5.07 5.49
N PRO A 148 -6.57 -4.16 6.18
CA PRO A 148 -5.98 -4.43 7.49
C PRO A 148 -6.99 -4.90 8.54
N GLN A 149 -6.57 -5.82 9.40
CA GLN A 149 -7.41 -6.42 10.44
C GLN A 149 -8.19 -5.41 11.29
N PRO A 150 -7.65 -4.27 11.77
CA PRO A 150 -8.45 -3.31 12.54
C PRO A 150 -9.63 -2.73 11.72
N GLN A 151 -9.43 -2.52 10.41
CA GLN A 151 -10.51 -2.05 9.53
C GLN A 151 -11.57 -3.12 9.33
N VAL A 152 -11.18 -4.40 9.22
CA VAL A 152 -12.15 -5.51 9.16
C VAL A 152 -12.98 -5.57 10.44
N LEU A 153 -12.35 -5.49 11.61
CA LEU A 153 -13.06 -5.49 12.89
C LEU A 153 -14.08 -4.35 13.00
N ASN A 154 -13.70 -3.16 12.54
CA ASN A 154 -14.60 -2.00 12.51
C ASN A 154 -15.81 -2.23 11.60
N LEU A 155 -15.64 -2.91 10.44
CA LEU A 155 -16.75 -3.23 9.54
C LEU A 155 -17.64 -4.32 10.09
N LEU A 156 -17.07 -5.36 10.71
CA LEU A 156 -17.82 -6.47 11.27
C LEU A 156 -18.58 -6.06 12.54
N GLN A 157 -18.04 -5.10 13.29
CA GLN A 157 -18.57 -4.68 14.60
C GLN A 157 -18.85 -5.92 15.49
N ASN A 158 -19.91 -5.89 16.31
CA ASN A 158 -20.30 -7.04 17.12
C ASN A 158 -21.28 -8.01 16.40
N LYS A 159 -21.55 -7.79 15.11
CA LYS A 159 -22.57 -8.56 14.36
C LYS A 159 -22.07 -9.92 13.86
N PHE A 160 -20.75 -10.08 13.75
CA PHE A 160 -20.10 -11.28 13.23
C PHE A 160 -19.03 -11.76 14.22
N SER A 161 -19.45 -12.05 15.47
CA SER A 161 -18.53 -12.36 16.58
C SER A 161 -17.56 -13.52 16.26
N ALA A 162 -18.06 -14.59 15.66
CA ALA A 162 -17.23 -15.75 15.31
C ALA A 162 -16.06 -15.39 14.36
N ILE A 163 -16.30 -14.52 13.35
CA ILE A 163 -15.25 -14.05 12.44
C ILE A 163 -14.34 -13.08 13.18
N SER A 164 -14.89 -12.17 13.96
CA SER A 164 -14.13 -11.19 14.73
C SER A 164 -13.16 -11.89 15.70
N ASP A 165 -13.60 -12.95 16.39
CA ASP A 165 -12.77 -13.69 17.34
C ASP A 165 -11.61 -14.44 16.66
N LEU A 166 -11.80 -14.91 15.43
CA LEU A 166 -10.74 -15.55 14.63
C LEU A 166 -9.63 -14.57 14.24
N ILE A 167 -9.97 -13.31 13.95
CA ILE A 167 -8.99 -12.33 13.43
C ILE A 167 -8.41 -11.41 14.51
N LYS A 168 -9.05 -11.26 15.68
CA LYS A 168 -8.55 -10.45 16.82
C LYS A 168 -7.10 -10.73 17.22
N PRO A 169 -6.60 -11.98 17.20
CA PRO A 169 -5.21 -12.26 17.59
C PRO A 169 -4.17 -11.68 16.64
N ALA A 170 -4.53 -11.33 15.40
CA ALA A 170 -3.60 -10.73 14.44
C ALA A 170 -3.21 -9.32 14.91
N LYS A 171 -1.91 -9.11 15.18
CA LYS A 171 -1.38 -7.82 15.60
C LYS A 171 -0.86 -7.04 14.40
N MET A 172 -1.30 -5.80 14.26
CA MET A 172 -0.75 -4.85 13.31
C MET A 172 0.00 -3.75 14.05
N TYR A 173 1.09 -3.31 13.43
CA TYR A 173 1.88 -2.21 13.95
C TYR A 173 1.73 -1.02 13.01
N ALA A 174 1.65 0.16 13.60
CA ALA A 174 1.62 1.40 12.86
C ALA A 174 3.01 1.77 12.34
N SER A 175 3.05 2.41 11.20
CA SER A 175 4.22 3.10 10.66
C SER A 175 3.76 4.45 10.16
N ILE A 176 4.46 5.49 10.56
CA ILE A 176 4.28 6.84 10.03
C ILE A 176 5.34 7.11 8.96
N SER A 177 5.02 7.94 7.99
CA SER A 177 5.92 8.26 6.88
C SER A 177 5.98 9.76 6.62
N GLY A 178 7.18 10.24 6.27
CA GLY A 178 7.43 11.61 5.81
C GLY A 178 7.94 11.61 4.37
N LEU A 179 7.48 12.55 3.57
CA LEU A 179 7.89 12.76 2.19
C LEU A 179 8.53 14.13 2.09
N PHE A 180 9.78 14.19 1.63
CA PHE A 180 10.54 15.43 1.55
C PHE A 180 11.22 15.55 0.20
N ALA A 181 11.04 16.70 -0.46
CA ALA A 181 11.79 17.04 -1.67
C ALA A 181 12.60 18.32 -1.46
N PHE A 182 13.82 18.32 -1.98
CA PHE A 182 14.76 19.41 -1.89
C PHE A 182 15.14 19.85 -3.30
N ASP A 183 15.43 21.13 -3.47
CA ASP A 183 15.90 21.73 -4.72
C ASP A 183 17.41 21.49 -4.97
N GLN A 184 18.12 21.05 -3.95
CA GLN A 184 19.54 20.66 -4.01
C GLN A 184 19.72 19.29 -3.39
N SER A 185 20.71 18.54 -3.87
CA SER A 185 21.02 17.23 -3.29
C SER A 185 21.52 17.36 -1.86
N ILE A 186 20.85 16.62 -0.97
CA ILE A 186 21.24 16.47 0.44
C ILE A 186 21.88 15.09 0.69
N SER A 187 22.01 14.25 -0.32
CA SER A 187 22.51 12.89 -0.17
C SER A 187 24.02 12.83 -0.03
N ARG A 188 24.50 12.04 0.91
CA ARG A 188 25.81 11.39 0.79
C ARG A 188 25.61 10.08 0.03
N ASN A 189 26.43 9.70 -0.84
CA ASN A 189 26.57 8.48 -1.65
C ASN A 189 25.84 7.18 -1.20
N SER A 190 24.88 7.24 -0.27
CA SER A 190 24.10 6.11 0.20
C SER A 190 22.62 6.28 -0.21
N PRO A 191 22.04 5.29 -0.91
CA PRO A 191 20.63 5.30 -1.31
C PRO A 191 19.66 5.16 -0.12
N ASN A 192 20.14 4.73 1.04
CA ASN A 192 19.36 4.56 2.25
C ASN A 192 20.15 5.07 3.45
N SER A 193 19.47 5.71 4.38
CA SER A 193 19.99 6.11 5.68
C SER A 193 19.09 5.57 6.78
N GLU A 194 19.67 5.08 7.86
CA GLU A 194 18.95 4.40 8.95
C GLU A 194 19.52 4.80 10.29
N ASN A 195 18.65 5.06 11.28
CA ASN A 195 19.00 5.17 12.69
C ASN A 195 18.07 4.31 13.58
N GLU A 196 18.06 4.51 14.88
CA GLU A 196 17.19 3.76 15.79
C GLU A 196 15.70 3.98 15.59
N ASN A 197 15.30 5.15 15.06
CA ASN A 197 13.92 5.63 14.92
C ASN A 197 13.34 5.49 13.53
N ILE A 198 14.16 5.69 12.49
CA ILE A 198 13.71 5.82 11.11
C ILE A 198 14.57 5.03 10.12
N ILE A 199 13.98 4.80 8.94
CA ILE A 199 14.65 4.38 7.71
C ILE A 199 14.29 5.42 6.65
N ALA A 200 15.30 6.06 6.07
CA ALA A 200 15.14 7.04 4.99
C ALA A 200 15.60 6.42 3.65
N HIS A 201 14.76 6.55 2.64
CA HIS A 201 15.01 6.08 1.29
C HIS A 201 15.17 7.25 0.33
N HIS A 202 16.29 7.30 -0.39
CA HIS A 202 16.54 8.25 -1.46
C HIS A 202 15.85 7.78 -2.75
N GLU A 203 14.80 8.45 -3.16
CA GLU A 203 13.99 8.04 -4.31
C GLU A 203 14.73 8.19 -5.64
N ASN A 204 15.61 9.19 -5.77
CA ASN A 204 16.37 9.45 -7.01
C ASN A 204 17.36 8.32 -7.35
N SER A 205 17.76 7.51 -6.38
CA SER A 205 18.64 6.35 -6.62
C SER A 205 17.94 5.18 -7.30
N ARG A 206 16.61 5.25 -7.50
CA ARG A 206 15.82 4.16 -8.06
C ARG A 206 15.86 4.16 -9.59
N ILE A 207 15.74 2.96 -10.15
CA ILE A 207 15.73 2.74 -11.59
C ILE A 207 14.54 3.46 -12.24
N GLY A 208 14.80 4.19 -13.33
CA GLY A 208 13.79 4.91 -14.11
C GLY A 208 13.25 6.16 -13.43
N GLN A 209 13.95 6.69 -12.45
CA GLN A 209 13.67 7.98 -11.84
C GLN A 209 14.59 9.04 -12.48
N ASP A 210 13.98 9.95 -13.23
CA ASP A 210 14.60 11.18 -13.73
C ASP A 210 13.93 12.36 -13.02
N LEU A 211 14.30 12.55 -11.75
CA LEU A 211 13.70 13.54 -10.87
C LEU A 211 14.56 14.79 -10.83
N LEU A 212 13.93 15.96 -10.97
CA LEU A 212 14.61 17.26 -10.86
C LEU A 212 14.79 17.67 -9.40
N LEU A 213 13.96 17.14 -8.48
CA LEU A 213 14.06 17.36 -7.05
C LEU A 213 14.76 16.18 -6.38
N ASP A 214 15.52 16.44 -5.34
CA ASP A 214 16.09 15.41 -4.46
C ASP A 214 15.01 14.92 -3.49
N CYS A 215 14.45 13.74 -3.77
CA CYS A 215 13.27 13.21 -3.10
C CYS A 215 13.63 12.12 -2.08
N TRP A 216 13.10 12.26 -0.87
CA TRP A 216 13.30 11.31 0.23
C TRP A 216 11.98 10.85 0.83
N THR A 217 11.84 9.54 1.02
CA THR A 217 10.77 8.94 1.83
C THR A 217 11.37 8.43 3.14
N VAL A 218 10.83 8.91 4.25
CA VAL A 218 11.26 8.54 5.60
C VAL A 218 10.17 7.70 6.24
N HIS A 219 10.49 6.50 6.67
CA HIS A 219 9.59 5.61 7.42
C HIS A 219 10.04 5.49 8.87
N SER A 220 9.08 5.52 9.80
CA SER A 220 9.37 5.16 11.17
C SER A 220 9.64 3.67 11.31
N LYS A 221 10.55 3.30 12.20
CA LYS A 221 10.62 1.94 12.72
C LYS A 221 9.39 1.63 13.60
N LYS A 222 9.11 0.36 13.78
CA LYS A 222 7.90 -0.16 14.41
C LYS A 222 7.58 0.48 15.76
N THR A 223 8.53 0.49 16.68
CA THR A 223 8.32 1.03 18.04
C THR A 223 8.09 2.53 18.01
N TYR A 224 8.86 3.24 17.19
CA TYR A 224 8.75 4.68 17.04
C TYR A 224 7.41 5.08 16.41
N GLY A 225 7.01 4.44 15.31
CA GLY A 225 5.73 4.71 14.66
C GLY A 225 4.52 4.40 15.56
N GLN A 226 4.60 3.34 16.36
CA GLN A 226 3.52 3.01 17.30
C GLN A 226 3.37 4.05 18.41
N HIS A 227 4.46 4.68 18.83
CA HIS A 227 4.43 5.74 19.85
C HIS A 227 3.78 7.03 19.33
N TRP A 228 3.96 7.35 18.05
CA TRP A 228 3.56 8.61 17.45
C TRP A 228 2.38 8.52 16.48
N ILE A 229 1.63 7.41 16.48
CA ILE A 229 0.54 7.17 15.52
C ILE A 229 -0.63 8.17 15.64
N ASP A 230 -0.83 8.74 16.81
CA ASP A 230 -1.95 9.65 17.09
C ASP A 230 -1.65 11.11 16.73
N LEU A 231 -0.44 11.43 16.29
CA LEU A 231 -0.08 12.75 15.78
C LEU A 231 -0.84 13.08 14.50
N ASP A 232 -1.11 14.34 14.28
CA ASP A 232 -1.65 14.80 13.01
C ASP A 232 -0.57 14.77 11.90
N LYS A 233 -0.98 15.00 10.64
CA LYS A 233 -0.07 14.91 9.50
C LYS A 233 1.04 15.94 9.49
N ASP A 234 0.80 17.12 10.03
CA ASP A 234 1.81 18.18 10.11
C ASP A 234 2.80 17.89 11.23
N GLU A 235 2.34 17.39 12.36
CA GLU A 235 3.18 16.93 13.45
C GLU A 235 4.07 15.75 13.04
N ILE A 236 3.50 14.75 12.35
CA ILE A 236 4.26 13.62 11.77
C ILE A 236 5.34 14.12 10.80
N LYS A 237 4.99 15.03 9.91
CA LYS A 237 5.92 15.65 8.97
C LYS A 237 7.10 16.29 9.69
N ASP A 238 6.83 17.12 10.69
CA ASP A 238 7.87 17.87 11.42
C ASP A 238 8.74 16.95 12.27
N LEU A 239 8.13 15.94 12.91
CA LEU A 239 8.83 14.91 13.66
C LEU A 239 9.84 14.14 12.78
N LEU A 240 9.39 13.67 11.62
CA LEU A 240 10.24 12.89 10.71
C LEU A 240 11.28 13.73 9.98
N LEU A 241 10.98 15.02 9.70
CA LEU A 241 11.96 15.95 9.16
C LEU A 241 13.10 16.22 10.16
N ASN A 242 12.78 16.37 11.44
CA ASN A 242 13.79 16.54 12.48
C ASN A 242 14.66 15.29 12.63
N ASN A 243 14.07 14.10 12.62
CA ASN A 243 14.85 12.86 12.60
C ASN A 243 15.75 12.75 11.34
N LEU A 244 15.28 13.18 10.17
CA LEU A 244 16.08 13.19 8.95
C LEU A 244 17.26 14.16 9.04
N LYS A 245 17.10 15.32 9.70
CA LYS A 245 18.19 16.29 9.94
C LYS A 245 19.31 15.75 10.81
N GLU A 246 18.96 14.88 11.78
CA GLU A 246 19.94 14.26 12.68
C GLU A 246 20.81 13.21 11.98
N HIS A 247 20.44 12.83 10.75
CA HIS A 247 21.31 12.02 9.90
C HIS A 247 22.45 12.87 9.36
N ASP A 248 23.57 12.23 9.17
CA ASP A 248 24.77 12.84 8.60
C ASP A 248 24.60 13.09 7.07
N LEU A 249 23.67 13.99 6.75
CA LEU A 249 23.36 14.43 5.39
C LEU A 249 24.10 15.73 5.07
N GLU A 250 24.67 15.81 3.87
CA GLU A 250 25.34 17.01 3.39
C GLU A 250 24.30 18.04 2.93
N ASN A 251 24.63 19.33 3.10
CA ASN A 251 23.85 20.45 2.55
C ASN A 251 22.35 20.45 2.90
N PHE A 252 22.00 20.01 4.12
CA PHE A 252 20.61 19.96 4.53
C PHE A 252 19.98 21.35 4.49
N THR A 253 18.96 21.52 3.66
CA THR A 253 18.20 22.76 3.47
C THR A 253 16.74 22.57 3.91
N LYS A 254 15.94 23.61 3.82
CA LYS A 254 14.50 23.47 3.99
C LYS A 254 13.91 22.76 2.77
N PRO A 255 13.10 21.69 2.94
CA PRO A 255 12.46 21.05 1.80
C PRO A 255 11.48 21.99 1.09
N VAL A 256 11.46 21.95 -0.24
CA VAL A 256 10.50 22.68 -1.09
C VAL A 256 9.13 21.99 -1.11
N TYR A 257 9.10 20.71 -0.74
CA TYR A 257 7.87 19.95 -0.53
C TYR A 257 8.02 19.04 0.69
N SER A 258 6.95 18.96 1.50
CA SER A 258 6.88 18.04 2.64
C SER A 258 5.46 17.58 2.91
N ALA A 259 5.29 16.34 3.34
CA ALA A 259 4.00 15.78 3.76
C ALA A 259 4.18 14.64 4.76
N GLY A 260 3.25 14.54 5.73
CA GLY A 260 3.13 13.41 6.68
C GLY A 260 2.01 12.43 6.30
N HIS A 261 2.20 11.16 6.66
CA HIS A 261 1.24 10.07 6.47
C HIS A 261 1.21 9.13 7.67
#